data_9fa915adafc8e9edfe3ad3ff29ebc613
#
_entry.id   9fa915adafc8e9edfe3ad3ff29ebc613
#
_cell.length_a   1.000
_cell.length_b   1.000
_cell.length_c   1.000
_cell.angle_alpha   90.00
_cell.angle_beta   90.00
_cell.angle_gamma   90.00
#
_symmetry.space_group_name_H-M   'P 1'
#
loop_
_entity.id
_entity.type
_entity.pdbx_description
1 polymer ?
#
loop_
_entity_poly.entity_id
_entity_poly.type
_entity_poly.pdbx_seq_one_letter_code
_entity_poly.pdbx_strand_id
1 'polypeptide(L)'
;MKILSFNNCLQQHNFEFFSFNSTTSTMDEAKSKIDSVNKNLIVLANEQTKGRGRRGGKWISPPGNIYCSIALLINISSKDLFKFGMLASVAIKHSLEHIGLFDIIFKW
;
A
#
# COMPACT_ATOMS: atom_id res chain seq x y z
N MET A 1 -14.02 15.19 7.29
CA MET A 1 -13.21 14.52 7.60
C MET A 1 -12.07 15.06 7.38
N LYS A 2 -11.61 15.07 7.10
CA LYS A 2 -10.89 15.05 7.74
C LYS A 2 -9.60 14.77 7.14
N ILE A 3 -9.28 15.59 6.11
CA ILE A 3 -7.93 15.73 5.56
C ILE A 3 -6.92 16.03 6.69
N LEU A 4 -7.30 16.88 7.64
CA LEU A 4 -6.46 17.17 8.80
C LEU A 4 -6.17 15.92 9.65
N SER A 5 -7.17 15.07 9.90
CA SER A 5 -6.97 13.85 10.68
C SER A 5 -6.14 12.81 9.92
N PHE A 6 -6.27 12.74 8.60
CA PHE A 6 -5.46 11.89 7.77
C PHE A 6 -3.99 12.33 7.76
N ASN A 7 -3.75 13.62 7.54
CA ASN A 7 -2.41 14.19 7.58
C ASN A 7 -1.75 14.00 8.95
N ASN A 8 -2.48 14.22 10.04
CA ASN A 8 -1.98 13.99 11.38
C ASN A 8 -1.60 12.52 11.60
N CYS A 9 -2.42 11.59 11.13
CA CYS A 9 -2.12 10.16 11.20
C CYS A 9 -0.83 9.83 10.42
N LEU A 10 -0.68 10.37 9.21
CA LEU A 10 0.54 10.16 8.42
C LEU A 10 1.79 10.67 9.15
N GLN A 11 1.73 11.87 9.69
CA GLN A 11 2.83 12.46 10.43
C GLN A 11 3.16 11.68 11.70
N GLN A 12 2.15 11.30 12.47
CA GLN A 12 2.32 10.55 13.72
C GLN A 12 3.03 9.21 13.51
N HIS A 13 2.81 8.57 12.36
CA HIS A 13 3.41 7.28 12.02
C HIS A 13 4.58 7.39 11.03
N ASN A 14 5.11 8.58 10.82
CA ASN A 14 6.24 8.84 9.93
C ASN A 14 6.02 8.36 8.48
N PHE A 15 4.84 8.66 7.95
CA PHE A 15 4.50 8.36 6.56
C PHE A 15 4.55 9.61 5.68
N GLU A 16 5.04 9.43 4.45
CA GLU A 16 4.84 10.34 3.32
C GLU A 16 3.82 9.72 2.36
N PHE A 17 2.94 10.53 1.81
CA PHE A 17 1.86 10.08 0.93
C PHE A 17 2.01 10.66 -0.46
N PHE A 18 1.92 9.81 -1.46
CA PHE A 18 1.93 10.18 -2.88
C PHE A 18 0.68 9.65 -3.56
N SER A 19 0.04 10.48 -4.37
CA SER A 19 -1.14 10.10 -5.14
C SER A 19 -0.95 10.48 -6.61
N PHE A 20 -1.27 9.56 -7.49
CA PHE A 20 -1.17 9.69 -8.94
C PHE A 20 -2.51 9.42 -9.60
N ASN A 21 -2.85 10.21 -10.62
CA ASN A 21 -3.98 9.84 -11.47
C ASN A 21 -3.64 8.61 -12.31
N SER A 22 -2.44 8.59 -12.88
CA SER A 22 -1.91 7.47 -13.65
C SER A 22 -0.42 7.32 -13.38
N THR A 23 0.04 6.09 -13.24
CA THR A 23 1.46 5.76 -13.14
C THR A 23 1.74 4.41 -13.79
N THR A 24 2.99 4.08 -13.99
CA THR A 24 3.37 2.75 -14.47
C THR A 24 3.03 1.68 -13.43
N SER A 25 3.46 1.89 -12.19
CA SER A 25 3.21 0.99 -11.06
C SER A 25 3.44 1.73 -9.74
N THR A 26 2.51 1.61 -8.81
CA THR A 26 2.67 2.16 -7.45
C THR A 26 3.88 1.57 -6.73
N MET A 27 4.22 0.32 -7.03
CA MET A 27 5.39 -0.35 -6.46
C MET A 27 6.70 0.28 -6.99
N ASP A 28 6.77 0.60 -8.27
CA ASP A 28 7.95 1.25 -8.86
C ASP A 28 8.11 2.68 -8.34
N GLU A 29 7.00 3.40 -8.18
CA GLU A 29 7.00 4.72 -7.55
C GLU A 29 7.53 4.65 -6.10
N ALA A 30 7.05 3.69 -5.31
CA ALA A 30 7.52 3.52 -3.94
C ALA A 30 9.03 3.19 -3.90
N LYS A 31 9.49 2.27 -4.73
CA LYS A 31 10.91 1.91 -4.82
C LYS A 31 11.81 3.09 -5.20
N SER A 32 11.36 3.92 -6.13
CA SER A 32 12.14 5.07 -6.59
C SER A 32 12.28 6.18 -5.54
N LYS A 33 11.36 6.21 -4.56
CA LYS A 33 11.25 7.30 -3.59
C LYS A 33 11.75 6.95 -2.20
N ILE A 34 11.76 5.66 -1.83
CA ILE A 34 12.00 5.25 -0.44
C ILE A 34 13.33 5.74 0.14
N ASP A 35 14.39 5.69 -0.65
CA ASP A 35 15.73 6.07 -0.19
C ASP A 35 15.87 7.59 -0.04
N SER A 36 15.34 8.36 -0.98
CA SER A 36 15.45 9.83 -0.96
C SER A 36 14.54 10.47 0.08
N VAL A 37 13.33 9.93 0.25
CA VAL A 37 12.35 10.45 1.24
C VAL A 37 12.74 10.05 2.66
N ASN A 38 13.34 8.87 2.84
CA ASN A 38 13.75 8.31 4.12
C ASN A 38 12.63 8.31 5.19
N LYS A 39 11.44 7.96 4.76
CA LYS A 39 10.22 7.77 5.56
C LYS A 39 9.47 6.56 5.06
N ASN A 40 8.54 6.07 5.86
CA ASN A 40 7.54 5.13 5.35
C ASN A 40 6.72 5.81 4.26
N LEU A 41 6.36 5.07 3.22
CA LEU A 41 5.62 5.62 2.09
C LEU A 41 4.28 4.92 1.91
N ILE A 42 3.28 5.71 1.52
CA ILE A 42 2.04 5.22 0.93
C ILE A 42 1.94 5.83 -0.46
N VAL A 43 1.84 4.98 -1.47
CA VAL A 43 1.67 5.38 -2.86
C VAL A 43 0.35 4.85 -3.37
N LEU A 44 -0.50 5.74 -3.84
CA LEU A 44 -1.82 5.44 -4.37
C LEU A 44 -1.90 5.87 -5.84
N ALA A 45 -2.60 5.11 -6.67
CA ALA A 45 -2.91 5.50 -8.04
C ALA A 45 -4.35 5.15 -8.41
N ASN A 46 -4.95 5.95 -9.30
CA ASN A 46 -6.25 5.65 -9.88
C ASN A 46 -6.15 4.56 -10.95
N GLU A 47 -5.03 4.53 -11.68
CA GLU A 47 -4.74 3.48 -12.65
C GLU A 47 -3.25 3.18 -12.73
N GLN A 48 -2.91 1.99 -13.21
CA GLN A 48 -1.55 1.58 -13.52
C GLN A 48 -1.45 1.13 -14.97
N THR A 49 -0.47 1.64 -15.70
CA THR A 49 -0.23 1.28 -17.10
C THR A 49 0.65 0.04 -17.25
N LYS A 50 1.43 -0.29 -16.22
CA LYS A 50 2.31 -1.47 -16.16
C LYS A 50 2.19 -2.19 -14.81
N GLY A 51 0.96 -2.42 -14.37
CA GLY A 51 0.69 -3.21 -13.16
C GLY A 51 1.30 -4.61 -13.29
N ARG A 52 1.86 -5.13 -12.20
CA ARG A 52 2.55 -6.42 -12.19
C ARG A 52 1.84 -7.43 -11.31
N GLY A 53 1.64 -8.61 -11.86
CA GLY A 53 1.22 -9.79 -11.14
C GLY A 53 2.41 -10.64 -10.68
N ARG A 54 2.11 -11.80 -10.15
CA ARG A 54 3.13 -12.79 -9.76
C ARG A 54 3.82 -13.36 -11.00
N ARG A 55 5.09 -13.79 -10.84
CA ARG A 55 5.89 -14.49 -11.85
C ARG A 55 6.00 -13.73 -13.18
N GLY A 56 6.09 -12.41 -13.11
CA GLY A 56 6.21 -11.56 -14.29
C GLY A 56 4.91 -11.34 -15.08
N GLY A 57 3.77 -11.80 -14.55
CA GLY A 57 2.47 -11.56 -15.14
C GLY A 57 2.09 -10.09 -15.15
N LYS A 58 1.24 -9.70 -16.10
CA LYS A 58 0.63 -8.37 -16.13
C LYS A 58 -0.57 -8.33 -15.20
N TRP A 59 -0.76 -7.19 -14.55
CA TRP A 59 -1.97 -6.92 -13.78
C TRP A 59 -2.71 -5.74 -14.38
N ILE A 60 -3.87 -6.01 -14.94
CA ILE A 60 -4.71 -4.97 -15.56
C ILE A 60 -5.27 -4.06 -14.46
N SER A 61 -5.01 -2.78 -14.58
CA SER A 61 -5.27 -1.80 -13.51
C SER A 61 -6.04 -0.57 -14.01
N PRO A 62 -7.28 -0.75 -14.51
CA PRO A 62 -8.11 0.38 -14.94
C PRO A 62 -8.60 1.20 -13.75
N PRO A 63 -9.05 2.45 -13.96
CA PRO A 63 -9.69 3.24 -12.92
C PRO A 63 -10.89 2.52 -12.28
N GLY A 64 -11.14 2.80 -10.99
CA GLY A 64 -12.27 2.26 -10.24
C GLY A 64 -11.89 1.25 -9.16
N ASN A 65 -10.61 0.94 -9.02
CA ASN A 65 -10.08 0.08 -7.96
C ASN A 65 -9.05 0.83 -7.11
N ILE A 66 -8.58 0.20 -6.06
CA ILE A 66 -7.53 0.73 -5.20
C ILE A 66 -6.21 0.07 -5.58
N TYR A 67 -5.28 0.86 -6.11
CA TYR A 67 -3.90 0.45 -6.35
C TYR A 67 -3.01 1.20 -5.37
N CYS A 68 -2.49 0.47 -4.41
CA CYS A 68 -1.74 1.04 -3.30
C CYS A 68 -0.49 0.22 -3.03
N SER A 69 0.63 0.90 -2.85
CA SER A 69 1.86 0.31 -2.31
C SER A 69 2.25 1.01 -1.03
N ILE A 70 2.57 0.22 -0.03
CA ILE A 70 3.09 0.70 1.25
C ILE A 70 4.53 0.21 1.37
N ALA A 71 5.46 1.15 1.49
CA ALA A 71 6.86 0.85 1.73
C ALA A 71 7.24 1.23 3.15
N LEU A 72 7.82 0.30 3.89
CA LEU A 72 8.17 0.49 5.29
C LEU A 72 9.69 0.44 5.47
N LEU A 73 10.22 1.41 6.19
CA LEU A 73 11.61 1.39 6.68
C LEU A 73 11.66 0.54 7.95
N ILE A 74 11.94 -0.73 7.79
CA ILE A 74 11.99 -1.68 8.90
C ILE A 74 13.27 -2.50 8.82
N ASN A 75 13.79 -2.87 9.98
CA ASN A 75 14.91 -3.78 10.09
C ASN A 75 14.41 -5.11 10.66
N ILE A 76 14.16 -6.06 9.78
CA ILE A 76 13.70 -7.40 10.14
C ILE A 76 14.52 -8.45 9.42
N SER A 77 14.58 -9.64 10.00
CA SER A 77 15.23 -10.78 9.33
C SER A 77 14.40 -11.28 8.16
N SER A 78 15.09 -11.84 7.15
CA SER A 78 14.41 -12.46 6.00
C SER A 78 13.45 -13.58 6.41
N LYS A 79 13.69 -14.25 7.54
CA LYS A 79 12.83 -15.29 8.09
C LYS A 79 11.46 -14.77 8.52
N ASP A 80 11.37 -13.49 8.87
CA ASP A 80 10.14 -12.88 9.37
C ASP A 80 9.36 -12.13 8.29
N LEU A 81 9.93 -11.99 7.08
CA LEU A 81 9.28 -11.25 5.99
C LEU A 81 7.88 -11.77 5.64
N PHE A 82 7.68 -13.09 5.66
CA PHE A 82 6.37 -13.67 5.33
C PHE A 82 5.29 -13.27 6.33
N LYS A 83 5.65 -13.03 7.60
CA LYS A 83 4.72 -12.58 8.64
C LYS A 83 4.10 -11.22 8.31
N PHE A 84 4.81 -10.38 7.57
CA PHE A 84 4.31 -9.08 7.14
C PHE A 84 3.15 -9.20 6.15
N GLY A 85 3.17 -10.18 5.27
CA GLY A 85 2.03 -10.45 4.37
C GLY A 85 0.77 -10.82 5.17
N MET A 86 0.91 -11.66 6.18
CA MET A 86 -0.16 -12.04 7.08
C MET A 86 -0.67 -10.85 7.89
N LEU A 87 0.26 -10.07 8.46
CA LEU A 87 -0.07 -8.88 9.25
C LEU A 87 -0.79 -7.82 8.40
N ALA A 88 -0.34 -7.60 7.17
CA ALA A 88 -1.00 -6.70 6.24
C ALA A 88 -2.43 -7.15 5.93
N SER A 89 -2.65 -8.44 5.72
CA SER A 89 -3.99 -9.00 5.49
C SER A 89 -4.91 -8.78 6.69
N VAL A 90 -4.42 -9.00 7.91
CA VAL A 90 -5.19 -8.74 9.13
C VAL A 90 -5.51 -7.25 9.29
N ALA A 91 -4.54 -6.37 9.03
CA ALA A 91 -4.75 -4.93 9.10
C ALA A 91 -5.80 -4.45 8.09
N ILE A 92 -5.76 -4.95 6.87
CA ILE A 92 -6.75 -4.65 5.83
C ILE A 92 -8.13 -5.13 6.24
N LYS A 93 -8.24 -6.36 6.75
CA LYS A 93 -9.50 -6.90 7.24
C LYS A 93 -10.10 -6.01 8.34
N HIS A 94 -9.32 -5.67 9.36
CA HIS A 94 -9.78 -4.77 10.43
C HIS A 94 -10.22 -3.41 9.90
N SER A 95 -9.48 -2.84 8.93
CA SER A 95 -9.84 -1.56 8.32
C SER A 95 -11.18 -1.64 7.58
N LEU A 96 -11.43 -2.71 6.86
CA LEU A 96 -12.68 -2.94 6.14
C LEU A 96 -13.85 -3.18 7.08
N GLU A 97 -13.65 -3.95 8.15
CA GLU A 97 -14.65 -4.15 9.20
C GLU A 97 -15.02 -2.83 9.89
N HIS A 98 -14.04 -1.96 10.09
CA HIS A 98 -14.27 -0.63 10.69
C HIS A 98 -15.20 0.27 9.85
N ILE A 99 -15.24 0.08 8.54
CA ILE A 99 -16.16 0.78 7.64
C ILE A 99 -17.43 -0.02 7.32
N GLY A 100 -17.69 -1.10 8.04
CA GLY A 100 -18.92 -1.88 7.95
C GLY A 100 -18.90 -3.02 6.94
N LEU A 101 -17.75 -3.38 6.40
CA LEU A 101 -17.60 -4.52 5.51
C LEU A 101 -17.18 -5.76 6.33
N PHE A 102 -18.10 -6.67 6.50
CA PHE A 102 -17.90 -7.94 7.20
C PHE A 102 -17.84 -9.10 6.21
N ASP A 103 -17.81 -10.32 6.69
CA ASP A 103 -17.73 -11.55 5.87
C ASP A 103 -16.47 -11.65 5.02
N ILE A 104 -15.37 -11.06 5.49
CA ILE A 104 -14.06 -11.09 4.84
C ILE A 104 -13.30 -12.32 5.30
N ILE A 105 -12.91 -13.15 4.35
CA ILE A 105 -12.11 -14.35 4.61
C ILE A 105 -10.72 -14.21 4.02
N PHE A 106 -9.73 -14.82 4.66
CA PHE A 106 -8.38 -14.92 4.13
C PHE A 106 -8.25 -16.10 3.17
N LYS A 107 -7.47 -15.87 2.12
CA LYS A 107 -7.04 -16.92 1.20
C LYS A 107 -5.53 -16.86 1.08
N TRP A 108 -4.89 -17.88 1.54
CA TRP A 108 -3.42 -18.00 1.54
C TRP A 108 -2.92 -18.83 0.35
#